data_405144df6fd39a8499485110d8312c7b
#
_entry.id   405144df6fd39a8499485110d8312c7b
#
_cell.length_a   1.000
_cell.length_b   1.000
_cell.length_c   1.000
_cell.angle_alpha   90.00
_cell.angle_beta   90.00
_cell.angle_gamma   90.00
#
_symmetry.space_group_name_H-M   'P 1'
#
loop_
_entity.id
_entity.type
_entity.pdbx_description
1 polymer ?
#
loop_
_entity_poly.entity_id
_entity_poly.type
_entity_poly.pdbx_seq_one_letter_code
_entity_poly.pdbx_strand_id
1 'polypeptide(L)'
;FTATPCRLRTYSSMLEGNYSKLNMLTKDEHNFFKKIVHVTQIQELTSQGFWCPLKYERWSFDESALMLNSTGAEYTNESIKESIVRNGLNNSIYKRLLQLMNERKAILVCMDSIESCNRISEFMNARMGAITGVVTSLTTKKKREQIISDFKEGKLKVVFNYSTLATGFDFPELDCVMFGRPTFSYSTYYQILGRAVRIHPDKKEALIVDCCDNMRRFGRIEDLTIKQFPSKGWCMFAGDQLLSNIRMGDIITKDEILRRAASLKSVNGDGRREDDLDSIIMWFGKYEGIRFKDIPVSYFRFLAENMAVKPGDRKEKVIEYYNRIKA
;
A
#
# COMPACT_ATOMS: atom_id res chain seq x y z
N PHE A 1 20.87 0.67 -2.72
CA PHE A 1 19.74 0.88 -3.63
C PHE A 1 18.52 0.12 -3.13
N THR A 2 17.32 0.71 -3.23
CA THR A 2 16.06 0.05 -2.92
C THR A 2 14.94 0.61 -3.79
N ALA A 3 14.02 -0.26 -4.22
CA ALA A 3 12.80 0.12 -4.94
C ALA A 3 11.65 0.51 -3.98
N THR A 4 11.76 0.16 -2.71
CA THR A 4 10.77 0.44 -1.67
C THR A 4 11.41 1.19 -0.51
N PRO A 5 11.58 2.54 -0.58
CA PRO A 5 12.27 3.33 0.44
C PRO A 5 11.42 3.56 1.70
N CYS A 6 10.48 2.68 1.96
CA CYS A 6 9.56 2.74 3.08
C CYS A 6 9.33 1.36 3.71
N ARG A 7 8.90 1.36 4.97
CA ARG A 7 8.53 0.16 5.72
C ARG A 7 7.21 0.36 6.45
N LEU A 8 6.40 -0.67 6.46
CA LEU A 8 5.22 -0.72 7.31
C LEU A 8 5.67 -0.85 8.76
N ARG A 9 5.16 0.01 9.64
CA ARG A 9 5.34 -0.05 11.09
C ARG A 9 3.99 -0.03 11.78
N THR A 10 3.82 -0.89 12.76
CA THR A 10 2.65 -0.93 13.62
C THR A 10 2.84 -0.03 14.82
N TYR A 11 1.81 0.68 15.18
CA TYR A 11 1.70 1.55 16.33
C TYR A 11 0.48 1.13 17.15
N SER A 12 0.55 1.33 18.45
CA SER A 12 -0.58 1.10 19.35
C SER A 12 -1.07 2.44 19.88
N SER A 13 -2.39 2.62 19.89
CA SER A 13 -3.06 3.76 20.49
C SER A 13 -4.15 3.25 21.42
N MET A 14 -4.26 3.85 22.61
CA MET A 14 -5.33 3.48 23.55
C MET A 14 -6.73 3.81 23.02
N LEU A 15 -6.85 4.81 22.11
CA LEU A 15 -8.13 5.22 21.52
C LEU A 15 -8.51 4.44 20.28
N GLU A 16 -7.53 4.05 19.48
CA GLU A 16 -7.74 3.57 18.11
C GLU A 16 -7.27 2.12 17.92
N GLY A 17 -6.75 1.49 19.00
CA GLY A 17 -6.13 0.18 18.91
C GLY A 17 -4.83 0.20 18.08
N ASN A 18 -4.50 -0.93 17.48
CA ASN A 18 -3.33 -1.05 16.63
C ASN A 18 -3.62 -0.50 15.24
N TYR A 19 -2.69 0.26 14.70
CA TYR A 19 -2.73 0.77 13.34
C TYR A 19 -1.34 0.77 12.71
N SER A 20 -1.28 0.79 11.39
CA SER A 20 -0.03 0.79 10.65
C SER A 20 0.20 2.09 9.90
N LYS A 21 1.48 2.47 9.79
CA LYS A 21 1.96 3.55 8.92
C LYS A 21 3.03 3.02 7.98
N LEU A 22 3.00 3.49 6.75
CA LEU A 22 4.08 3.27 5.80
C LEU A 22 5.13 4.36 6.00
N ASN A 23 6.14 4.10 6.83
CA ASN A 23 7.17 5.09 7.14
C ASN A 23 8.29 5.09 6.10
N MET A 24 8.70 6.28 5.66
CA MET A 24 9.94 6.43 4.89
C MET A 24 11.14 5.97 5.74
N LEU A 25 12.11 5.29 5.12
CA LEU A 25 13.29 4.76 5.80
C LEU A 25 14.19 5.84 6.41
N THR A 26 14.01 7.10 6.00
CA THR A 26 14.76 8.26 6.50
C THR A 26 14.02 9.05 7.57
N LYS A 27 12.84 8.60 8.02
CA LYS A 27 12.01 9.40 8.91
C LYS A 27 12.52 9.44 10.36
N ASP A 28 13.04 8.34 10.86
CA ASP A 28 13.48 8.23 12.25
C ASP A 28 14.99 8.47 12.36
N GLU A 29 15.41 9.25 13.37
CA GLU A 29 16.83 9.51 13.67
C GLU A 29 17.63 8.24 13.98
N HIS A 30 16.97 7.22 14.51
CA HIS A 30 17.59 5.92 14.79
C HIS A 30 17.65 4.97 13.59
N ASN A 31 17.08 5.34 12.43
CA ASN A 31 17.17 4.54 11.23
C ASN A 31 18.60 4.51 10.67
N PHE A 32 18.98 3.37 10.09
CA PHE A 32 20.26 3.21 9.41
C PHE A 32 20.41 4.21 8.25
N PHE A 33 19.33 4.39 7.45
CA PHE A 33 19.34 5.33 6.33
C PHE A 33 18.94 6.74 6.84
N LYS A 34 19.83 7.72 6.68
CA LYS A 34 19.65 9.09 7.15
C LYS A 34 19.07 10.04 6.11
N LYS A 35 19.37 9.82 4.83
CA LYS A 35 18.83 10.64 3.74
C LYS A 35 18.70 9.85 2.44
N ILE A 36 17.83 10.34 1.56
CA ILE A 36 17.75 9.92 0.18
C ILE A 36 18.66 10.85 -0.62
N VAL A 37 19.62 10.29 -1.34
CA VAL A 37 20.59 11.06 -2.14
C VAL A 37 20.14 11.24 -3.59
N HIS A 38 19.36 10.31 -4.09
CA HIS A 38 18.80 10.34 -5.44
C HIS A 38 17.52 9.53 -5.51
N VAL A 39 16.57 9.97 -6.32
CA VAL A 39 15.34 9.27 -6.67
C VAL A 39 15.16 9.31 -8.17
N THR A 40 15.14 8.16 -8.81
CA THR A 40 14.64 8.05 -10.19
C THR A 40 13.13 7.82 -10.10
N GLN A 41 12.35 8.73 -10.65
CA GLN A 41 10.89 8.62 -10.64
C GLN A 41 10.42 7.54 -11.64
N ILE A 42 9.31 6.90 -11.34
CA ILE A 42 8.77 5.85 -12.23
C ILE A 42 8.40 6.41 -13.61
N GLN A 43 7.90 7.63 -13.65
CA GLN A 43 7.59 8.33 -14.91
C GLN A 43 8.83 8.54 -15.79
N GLU A 44 9.99 8.80 -15.19
CA GLU A 44 11.27 8.90 -15.92
C GLU A 44 11.65 7.55 -16.54
N LEU A 45 11.53 6.46 -15.76
CA LEU A 45 11.84 5.11 -16.24
C LEU A 45 10.92 4.70 -17.40
N THR A 46 9.65 5.05 -17.33
CA THR A 46 8.67 4.73 -18.38
C THR A 46 8.91 5.56 -19.63
N SER A 47 9.14 6.88 -19.48
CA SER A 47 9.38 7.78 -20.63
C SER A 47 10.69 7.48 -21.36
N GLN A 48 11.69 6.97 -20.66
CA GLN A 48 12.97 6.55 -21.23
C GLN A 48 12.96 5.11 -21.77
N GLY A 49 11.82 4.42 -21.68
CA GLY A 49 11.68 3.05 -22.19
C GLY A 49 12.34 1.97 -21.34
N PHE A 50 12.71 2.25 -20.08
CA PHE A 50 13.23 1.25 -19.14
C PHE A 50 12.13 0.43 -18.48
N TRP A 51 10.88 0.91 -18.53
CA TRP A 51 9.71 0.21 -18.03
C TRP A 51 8.67 0.02 -19.13
N CYS A 52 8.09 -1.17 -19.17
CA CYS A 52 6.98 -1.51 -20.03
C CYS A 52 5.72 -0.75 -19.57
N PRO A 53 4.98 -0.10 -20.48
CA PRO A 53 3.70 0.52 -20.15
C PRO A 53 2.71 -0.49 -19.55
N LEU A 54 1.91 -0.02 -18.59
CA LEU A 54 0.88 -0.84 -17.95
C LEU A 54 -0.52 -0.40 -18.37
N LYS A 55 -1.38 -1.36 -18.64
CA LYS A 55 -2.82 -1.20 -18.70
C LYS A 55 -3.46 -1.75 -17.44
N TYR A 56 -4.58 -1.19 -17.05
CA TYR A 56 -5.28 -1.56 -15.82
C TYR A 56 -6.73 -1.93 -16.10
N GLU A 57 -7.13 -3.06 -15.53
CA GLU A 57 -8.50 -3.49 -15.40
C GLU A 57 -8.82 -3.59 -13.92
N ARG A 58 -9.78 -2.80 -13.43
CA ARG A 58 -10.15 -2.71 -12.02
C ARG A 58 -11.57 -3.22 -11.83
N TRP A 59 -11.75 -4.10 -10.86
CA TRP A 59 -13.06 -4.61 -10.48
C TRP A 59 -13.58 -3.92 -9.22
N SER A 60 -14.90 -3.82 -9.11
CA SER A 60 -15.54 -3.47 -7.86
C SER A 60 -15.44 -4.65 -6.89
N PHE A 61 -15.11 -4.36 -5.63
CA PHE A 61 -14.94 -5.36 -4.59
C PHE A 61 -15.55 -4.84 -3.28
N ASP A 62 -16.46 -5.63 -2.68
CA ASP A 62 -17.01 -5.32 -1.37
C ASP A 62 -16.01 -5.67 -0.26
N GLU A 63 -15.44 -4.63 0.34
CA GLU A 63 -14.45 -4.72 1.42
C GLU A 63 -15.07 -4.79 2.82
N SER A 64 -16.40 -4.79 2.94
CA SER A 64 -17.09 -4.63 4.24
C SER A 64 -16.81 -5.74 5.25
N ALA A 65 -16.40 -6.93 4.78
CA ALA A 65 -16.01 -8.04 5.65
C ALA A 65 -14.51 -8.05 5.99
N LEU A 66 -13.68 -7.20 5.36
CA LEU A 66 -12.25 -7.19 5.61
C LEU A 66 -11.93 -6.64 7.01
N MET A 67 -11.16 -7.39 7.78
CA MET A 67 -10.67 -7.02 9.10
C MET A 67 -9.15 -7.10 9.15
N LEU A 68 -8.53 -6.07 9.72
CA LEU A 68 -7.10 -6.07 9.96
C LEU A 68 -6.74 -7.06 11.06
N ASN A 69 -5.56 -7.68 10.95
CA ASN A 69 -5.00 -8.52 11.98
C ASN A 69 -4.63 -7.68 13.24
N SER A 70 -4.26 -8.36 14.32
CA SER A 70 -3.90 -7.71 15.60
C SER A 70 -2.78 -6.69 15.50
N THR A 71 -1.93 -6.78 14.49
CA THR A 71 -0.85 -5.80 14.25
C THR A 71 -1.29 -4.62 13.38
N GLY A 72 -2.47 -4.66 12.75
CA GLY A 72 -2.92 -3.65 11.81
C GLY A 72 -2.10 -3.58 10.52
N ALA A 73 -1.32 -4.62 10.21
CA ALA A 73 -0.38 -4.63 9.09
C ALA A 73 -0.90 -5.34 7.84
N GLU A 74 -1.85 -6.25 7.99
CA GLU A 74 -2.49 -6.98 6.89
C GLU A 74 -3.90 -7.43 7.34
N TYR A 75 -4.72 -7.83 6.40
CA TYR A 75 -6.02 -8.43 6.69
C TYR A 75 -5.87 -9.84 7.28
N THR A 76 -6.83 -10.26 8.10
CA THR A 76 -6.89 -11.64 8.59
C THR A 76 -7.25 -12.59 7.44
N ASN A 77 -6.72 -13.81 7.48
CA ASN A 77 -7.01 -14.81 6.43
C ASN A 77 -8.50 -15.17 6.40
N GLU A 78 -9.16 -15.19 7.55
CA GLU A 78 -10.58 -15.47 7.70
C GLU A 78 -11.42 -14.39 6.99
N SER A 79 -11.12 -13.12 7.24
CA SER A 79 -11.84 -11.99 6.62
C SER A 79 -11.60 -11.92 5.10
N ILE A 80 -10.39 -12.25 4.65
CA ILE A 80 -10.09 -12.38 3.22
C ILE A 80 -10.94 -13.48 2.60
N LYS A 81 -10.98 -14.68 3.21
CA LYS A 81 -11.73 -15.82 2.70
C LYS A 81 -13.23 -15.51 2.63
N GLU A 82 -13.79 -14.91 3.66
CA GLU A 82 -15.19 -14.46 3.68
C GLU A 82 -15.47 -13.45 2.55
N SER A 83 -14.62 -12.43 2.39
CA SER A 83 -14.77 -11.44 1.34
C SER A 83 -14.68 -12.04 -0.08
N ILE A 84 -13.77 -13.00 -0.31
CA ILE A 84 -13.64 -13.73 -1.58
C ILE A 84 -14.93 -14.49 -1.92
N VAL A 85 -15.52 -15.17 -0.94
CA VAL A 85 -16.78 -15.91 -1.12
C VAL A 85 -17.93 -14.95 -1.39
N ARG A 86 -18.07 -13.89 -0.59
CA ARG A 86 -19.12 -12.88 -0.72
C ARG A 86 -19.12 -12.20 -2.10
N ASN A 87 -17.95 -11.91 -2.63
CA ASN A 87 -17.78 -11.31 -3.96
C ASN A 87 -17.85 -12.33 -5.13
N GLY A 88 -17.98 -13.63 -4.86
CA GLY A 88 -17.94 -14.67 -5.90
C GLY A 88 -16.66 -14.65 -6.73
N LEU A 89 -15.55 -14.21 -6.12
CA LEU A 89 -14.35 -13.79 -6.81
C LEU A 89 -13.69 -14.92 -7.61
N ASN A 90 -13.59 -16.12 -7.04
CA ASN A 90 -12.94 -17.26 -7.71
C ASN A 90 -13.60 -17.64 -9.04
N ASN A 91 -14.92 -17.55 -9.11
CA ASN A 91 -15.66 -17.81 -10.36
C ASN A 91 -15.42 -16.68 -11.39
N SER A 92 -15.38 -15.44 -10.94
CA SER A 92 -15.09 -14.28 -11.80
C SER A 92 -13.67 -14.33 -12.35
N ILE A 93 -12.69 -14.68 -11.51
CA ILE A 93 -11.28 -14.91 -11.91
C ILE A 93 -11.21 -16.01 -12.96
N TYR A 94 -11.85 -17.16 -12.72
CA TYR A 94 -11.85 -18.25 -13.68
C TYR A 94 -12.40 -17.83 -15.05
N LYS A 95 -13.56 -17.17 -15.09
CA LYS A 95 -14.18 -16.68 -16.33
C LYS A 95 -13.26 -15.71 -17.08
N ARG A 96 -12.62 -14.79 -16.36
CA ARG A 96 -11.71 -13.80 -16.98
C ARG A 96 -10.42 -14.46 -17.49
N LEU A 97 -9.89 -15.46 -16.78
CA LEU A 97 -8.71 -16.21 -17.23
C LEU A 97 -8.96 -16.91 -18.57
N LEU A 98 -10.15 -17.47 -18.80
CA LEU A 98 -10.51 -18.10 -20.09
C LEU A 98 -10.39 -17.10 -21.26
N GLN A 99 -10.75 -15.84 -21.05
CA GLN A 99 -10.59 -14.77 -22.05
C GLN A 99 -9.13 -14.38 -22.21
N LEU A 100 -8.46 -14.10 -21.09
CA LEU A 100 -7.07 -13.63 -21.06
C LEU A 100 -6.08 -14.62 -21.69
N MET A 101 -6.34 -15.91 -21.61
CA MET A 101 -5.48 -16.91 -22.27
C MET A 101 -5.43 -16.78 -23.81
N ASN A 102 -6.43 -16.15 -24.43
CA ASN A 102 -6.42 -15.83 -25.84
C ASN A 102 -5.78 -14.46 -26.13
N GLU A 103 -5.71 -13.58 -25.14
CA GLU A 103 -5.24 -12.21 -25.25
C GLU A 103 -3.78 -12.04 -24.81
N ARG A 104 -3.31 -12.90 -23.89
CA ARG A 104 -2.02 -12.77 -23.19
C ARG A 104 -1.17 -14.04 -23.30
N LYS A 105 0.16 -13.84 -23.29
CA LYS A 105 1.12 -14.94 -23.43
C LYS A 105 1.41 -15.62 -22.10
N ALA A 106 1.57 -14.82 -21.03
CA ALA A 106 2.01 -15.28 -19.73
C ALA A 106 1.26 -14.54 -18.61
N ILE A 107 0.48 -15.27 -17.81
CA ILE A 107 -0.40 -14.72 -16.78
C ILE A 107 0.07 -15.20 -15.40
N LEU A 108 0.41 -14.27 -14.50
CA LEU A 108 0.67 -14.55 -13.10
C LEU A 108 -0.57 -14.16 -12.28
N VAL A 109 -1.12 -15.10 -11.52
CA VAL A 109 -2.30 -14.89 -10.68
C VAL A 109 -1.90 -14.99 -9.20
N CYS A 110 -2.05 -13.90 -8.46
CA CYS A 110 -1.82 -13.87 -7.02
C CYS A 110 -3.12 -14.15 -6.28
N MET A 111 -3.21 -15.31 -5.64
CA MET A 111 -4.43 -15.80 -4.99
C MET A 111 -4.41 -15.58 -3.46
N ASP A 112 -5.59 -15.72 -2.88
CA ASP A 112 -5.84 -15.61 -1.43
C ASP A 112 -5.34 -16.78 -0.61
N SER A 113 -5.28 -17.97 -1.21
CA SER A 113 -4.94 -19.21 -0.51
C SER A 113 -4.35 -20.27 -1.45
N ILE A 114 -3.67 -21.25 -0.84
CA ILE A 114 -3.17 -22.46 -1.54
C ILE A 114 -4.35 -23.28 -2.09
N GLU A 115 -5.44 -23.36 -1.32
CA GLU A 115 -6.66 -24.08 -1.72
C GLU A 115 -7.26 -23.47 -2.99
N SER A 116 -7.40 -22.15 -3.05
CA SER A 116 -7.91 -21.45 -4.24
C SER A 116 -7.00 -21.62 -5.46
N CYS A 117 -5.66 -21.56 -5.27
CA CYS A 117 -4.70 -21.86 -6.33
C CYS A 117 -4.93 -23.23 -6.94
N ASN A 118 -4.96 -24.27 -6.08
CA ASN A 118 -5.09 -25.65 -6.53
C ASN A 118 -6.44 -25.88 -7.20
N ARG A 119 -7.53 -25.48 -6.58
CA ARG A 119 -8.89 -25.68 -7.09
C ARG A 119 -9.10 -25.10 -8.48
N ILE A 120 -8.68 -23.85 -8.72
CA ILE A 120 -8.85 -23.22 -10.02
C ILE A 120 -7.91 -23.86 -11.05
N SER A 121 -6.67 -24.13 -10.67
CA SER A 121 -5.68 -24.79 -11.54
C SER A 121 -6.14 -26.17 -11.97
N GLU A 122 -6.58 -27.02 -11.07
CA GLU A 122 -7.11 -28.37 -11.35
C GLU A 122 -8.33 -28.31 -12.26
N PHE A 123 -9.25 -27.40 -11.98
CA PHE A 123 -10.45 -27.22 -12.79
C PHE A 123 -10.12 -26.77 -14.23
N MET A 124 -9.14 -25.90 -14.41
CA MET A 124 -8.68 -25.45 -15.72
C MET A 124 -7.96 -26.60 -16.47
N ASN A 125 -7.03 -27.26 -15.78
CA ASN A 125 -6.24 -28.34 -16.38
C ASN A 125 -7.10 -29.55 -16.79
N ALA A 126 -8.15 -29.87 -16.03
CA ALA A 126 -9.09 -30.93 -16.38
C ALA A 126 -9.86 -30.66 -17.69
N ARG A 127 -10.06 -29.38 -18.06
CA ARG A 127 -10.81 -28.97 -19.24
C ARG A 127 -9.96 -28.63 -20.44
N MET A 128 -8.76 -28.15 -20.23
CA MET A 128 -7.94 -27.51 -21.27
C MET A 128 -6.57 -28.18 -21.45
N GLY A 129 -6.28 -29.25 -20.68
CA GLY A 129 -4.95 -29.85 -20.59
C GLY A 129 -4.05 -29.12 -19.58
N ALA A 130 -2.83 -29.59 -19.43
CA ALA A 130 -1.86 -29.11 -18.43
C ALA A 130 -1.28 -27.72 -18.82
N ILE A 131 -2.08 -26.68 -18.76
CA ILE A 131 -1.75 -25.30 -19.16
C ILE A 131 -1.52 -24.38 -17.96
N THR A 132 -1.77 -24.85 -16.74
CA THR A 132 -1.56 -24.06 -15.52
C THR A 132 -0.61 -24.74 -14.55
N GLY A 133 0.15 -23.94 -13.80
CA GLY A 133 0.99 -24.38 -12.69
C GLY A 133 0.67 -23.66 -11.40
N VAL A 134 1.02 -24.27 -10.26
CA VAL A 134 0.82 -23.70 -8.93
C VAL A 134 2.14 -23.61 -8.18
N VAL A 135 2.50 -22.41 -7.72
CA VAL A 135 3.70 -22.16 -6.92
C VAL A 135 3.32 -21.55 -5.57
N THR A 136 3.57 -22.30 -4.51
CA THR A 136 3.28 -21.91 -3.11
C THR A 136 4.45 -22.26 -2.21
N SER A 137 4.34 -21.97 -0.91
CA SER A 137 5.33 -22.38 0.09
C SER A 137 5.49 -23.91 0.20
N LEU A 138 4.48 -24.68 -0.20
CA LEU A 138 4.50 -26.14 -0.21
C LEU A 138 5.14 -26.73 -1.47
N THR A 139 5.42 -25.90 -2.49
CA THR A 139 6.03 -26.36 -3.75
C THR A 139 7.51 -26.60 -3.54
N THR A 140 7.98 -27.85 -3.75
CA THR A 140 9.39 -28.19 -3.63
C THR A 140 10.24 -27.39 -4.62
N LYS A 141 11.52 -27.17 -4.29
CA LYS A 141 12.44 -26.40 -5.14
C LYS A 141 12.48 -26.94 -6.58
N LYS A 142 12.63 -28.25 -6.75
CA LYS A 142 12.69 -28.91 -8.07
C LYS A 142 11.39 -28.70 -8.86
N LYS A 143 10.22 -28.85 -8.21
CA LYS A 143 8.94 -28.66 -8.88
C LYS A 143 8.71 -27.19 -9.24
N ARG A 144 9.16 -26.26 -8.39
CA ARG A 144 9.10 -24.82 -8.67
C ARG A 144 9.95 -24.46 -9.88
N GLU A 145 11.18 -24.94 -9.95
CA GLU A 145 12.08 -24.71 -11.09
C GLU A 145 11.46 -25.24 -12.39
N GLN A 146 10.86 -26.42 -12.36
CA GLN A 146 10.16 -27.00 -13.50
C GLN A 146 8.97 -26.15 -13.94
N ILE A 147 8.09 -25.76 -13.02
CA ILE A 147 6.93 -24.91 -13.33
C ILE A 147 7.38 -23.57 -13.94
N ILE A 148 8.42 -22.97 -13.40
CA ILE A 148 8.96 -21.69 -13.90
C ILE A 148 9.57 -21.89 -15.30
N SER A 149 10.29 -22.98 -15.56
CA SER A 149 10.81 -23.31 -16.88
C SER A 149 9.67 -23.48 -17.88
N ASP A 150 8.69 -24.33 -17.56
CA ASP A 150 7.54 -24.60 -18.45
C ASP A 150 6.71 -23.32 -18.71
N PHE A 151 6.63 -22.41 -17.75
CA PHE A 151 5.98 -21.12 -17.92
C PHE A 151 6.78 -20.19 -18.85
N LYS A 152 8.10 -20.13 -18.69
CA LYS A 152 8.98 -19.35 -19.57
C LYS A 152 9.03 -19.90 -21.00
N GLU A 153 8.91 -21.19 -21.17
CA GLU A 153 8.86 -21.86 -22.46
C GLU A 153 7.47 -21.80 -23.13
N GLY A 154 6.48 -21.22 -22.45
CA GLY A 154 5.12 -21.09 -22.96
C GLY A 154 4.29 -22.40 -22.93
N LYS A 155 4.80 -23.47 -22.31
CA LYS A 155 4.05 -24.71 -22.06
C LYS A 155 2.91 -24.47 -21.07
N LEU A 156 3.15 -23.62 -20.08
CA LEU A 156 2.14 -23.13 -19.15
C LEU A 156 1.79 -21.69 -19.50
N LYS A 157 0.51 -21.36 -19.58
CA LYS A 157 0.02 -20.00 -19.82
C LYS A 157 -0.29 -19.23 -18.53
N VAL A 158 -0.66 -19.96 -17.47
CA VAL A 158 -1.07 -19.37 -16.19
C VAL A 158 -0.27 -19.98 -15.05
N VAL A 159 0.30 -19.16 -14.21
CA VAL A 159 0.88 -19.60 -12.95
C VAL A 159 0.12 -18.96 -11.79
N PHE A 160 -0.48 -19.79 -10.96
CA PHE A 160 -1.09 -19.38 -9.69
C PHE A 160 -0.04 -19.32 -8.60
N ASN A 161 -0.09 -18.26 -7.83
CA ASN A 161 0.85 -18.02 -6.75
C ASN A 161 0.15 -17.61 -5.46
N TYR A 162 0.62 -18.17 -4.36
CA TYR A 162 0.29 -17.69 -3.02
C TYR A 162 1.57 -17.37 -2.28
N SER A 163 1.80 -16.06 -2.02
CA SER A 163 2.85 -15.50 -1.14
C SER A 163 4.32 -15.79 -1.50
N THR A 164 4.65 -16.42 -2.65
CA THR A 164 6.02 -16.90 -2.93
C THR A 164 6.73 -16.24 -4.10
N LEU A 165 6.03 -15.79 -5.14
CA LEU A 165 6.64 -15.20 -6.34
C LEU A 165 6.74 -13.66 -6.30
N ALA A 166 6.42 -13.04 -5.19
CA ALA A 166 6.65 -11.60 -5.00
C ALA A 166 8.15 -11.26 -5.04
N THR A 167 9.04 -12.20 -4.69
CA THR A 167 10.49 -12.02 -4.71
C THR A 167 11.19 -13.09 -5.56
N GLY A 168 12.29 -12.72 -6.24
CA GLY A 168 13.16 -13.65 -6.95
C GLY A 168 12.65 -14.25 -8.26
N PHE A 169 11.44 -13.92 -8.71
CA PHE A 169 10.91 -14.37 -9.99
C PHE A 169 11.24 -13.35 -11.09
N ASP A 170 12.08 -13.76 -12.04
CA ASP A 170 12.49 -12.96 -13.19
C ASP A 170 11.95 -13.54 -14.50
N PHE A 171 10.98 -12.85 -15.10
CA PHE A 171 10.39 -13.21 -16.37
C PHE A 171 9.93 -11.95 -17.13
N PRO A 172 10.80 -11.38 -18.00
CA PRO A 172 10.49 -10.15 -18.74
C PRO A 172 9.26 -10.25 -19.66
N GLU A 173 8.98 -11.44 -20.19
CA GLU A 173 7.82 -11.70 -21.07
C GLU A 173 6.48 -11.72 -20.34
N LEU A 174 6.46 -11.69 -19.01
CA LEU A 174 5.22 -11.64 -18.22
C LEU A 174 4.40 -10.41 -18.64
N ASP A 175 3.27 -10.65 -19.30
CA ASP A 175 2.43 -9.63 -19.91
C ASP A 175 1.05 -9.45 -19.23
N CYS A 176 0.76 -10.27 -18.21
CA CYS A 176 -0.43 -10.09 -17.37
C CYS A 176 -0.19 -10.49 -15.92
N VAL A 177 -0.62 -9.64 -15.00
CA VAL A 177 -0.67 -9.92 -13.56
C VAL A 177 -2.09 -9.70 -13.07
N MET A 178 -2.64 -10.69 -12.37
CA MET A 178 -3.96 -10.65 -11.78
C MET A 178 -3.88 -10.71 -10.25
N PHE A 179 -4.46 -9.72 -9.59
CA PHE A 179 -4.60 -9.68 -8.13
C PHE A 179 -5.93 -10.32 -7.71
N GLY A 180 -5.90 -11.59 -7.33
CA GLY A 180 -7.04 -12.35 -6.80
C GLY A 180 -7.11 -12.36 -5.27
N ARG A 181 -6.40 -11.42 -4.61
CA ARG A 181 -6.49 -11.23 -3.17
C ARG A 181 -6.41 -9.75 -2.78
N PRO A 182 -7.21 -9.31 -1.82
CA PRO A 182 -6.99 -8.00 -1.22
C PRO A 182 -5.70 -8.01 -0.38
N THR A 183 -4.98 -6.89 -0.37
CA THR A 183 -3.80 -6.71 0.50
C THR A 183 -3.80 -5.34 1.12
N PHE A 184 -3.27 -5.27 2.34
CA PHE A 184 -2.98 -4.01 3.04
C PHE A 184 -1.49 -3.65 2.97
N SER A 185 -0.67 -4.53 2.38
CA SER A 185 0.77 -4.37 2.24
C SER A 185 1.13 -3.68 0.92
N TYR A 186 1.53 -2.40 1.01
CA TYR A 186 2.09 -1.66 -0.12
C TYR A 186 3.27 -2.38 -0.77
N SER A 187 4.18 -2.93 0.05
CA SER A 187 5.37 -3.63 -0.45
C SER A 187 5.00 -4.84 -1.31
N THR A 188 4.02 -5.63 -0.85
CA THR A 188 3.52 -6.79 -1.61
C THR A 188 2.92 -6.34 -2.94
N TYR A 189 2.03 -5.32 -2.91
CA TYR A 189 1.41 -4.77 -4.11
C TYR A 189 2.45 -4.27 -5.12
N TYR A 190 3.38 -3.43 -4.67
CA TYR A 190 4.42 -2.85 -5.51
C TYR A 190 5.37 -3.92 -6.10
N GLN A 191 5.80 -4.90 -5.29
CA GLN A 191 6.70 -5.96 -5.76
C GLN A 191 6.07 -6.86 -6.83
N ILE A 192 4.78 -7.13 -6.71
CA ILE A 192 4.03 -7.90 -7.71
C ILE A 192 3.91 -7.11 -9.01
N LEU A 193 3.53 -5.81 -8.96
CA LEU A 193 3.51 -4.94 -10.15
C LEU A 193 4.88 -4.84 -10.81
N GLY A 194 5.94 -4.77 -10.00
CA GLY A 194 7.32 -4.75 -10.47
C GLY A 194 7.74 -5.97 -11.32
N ARG A 195 6.96 -7.05 -11.32
CA ARG A 195 7.18 -8.20 -12.23
C ARG A 195 6.70 -7.90 -13.65
N ALA A 196 5.63 -7.11 -13.78
CA ALA A 196 5.03 -6.79 -15.07
C ALA A 196 5.73 -5.65 -15.83
N VAL A 197 6.44 -4.75 -15.12
CA VAL A 197 7.05 -3.56 -15.76
C VAL A 197 8.31 -3.83 -16.57
N ARG A 198 8.85 -5.04 -16.55
CA ARG A 198 10.07 -5.39 -17.27
C ARG A 198 9.85 -5.33 -18.77
N ILE A 199 10.82 -4.76 -19.48
CA ILE A 199 10.78 -4.66 -20.95
C ILE A 199 11.16 -5.99 -21.60
N HIS A 200 10.53 -6.29 -22.73
CA HIS A 200 10.89 -7.38 -23.63
C HIS A 200 10.55 -6.96 -25.06
N PRO A 201 11.34 -7.34 -26.09
CA PRO A 201 11.08 -6.94 -27.48
C PRO A 201 9.66 -7.29 -27.98
N ASP A 202 9.13 -8.44 -27.55
CA ASP A 202 7.81 -8.93 -27.97
C ASP A 202 6.67 -8.45 -27.05
N LYS A 203 6.96 -7.60 -26.05
CA LYS A 203 5.97 -7.10 -25.10
C LYS A 203 5.80 -5.59 -25.25
N LYS A 204 4.68 -5.15 -25.82
CA LYS A 204 4.34 -3.73 -25.97
C LYS A 204 3.81 -3.11 -24.69
N GLU A 205 3.09 -3.88 -23.89
CA GLU A 205 2.42 -3.47 -22.65
C GLU A 205 2.17 -4.69 -21.76
N ALA A 206 1.92 -4.46 -20.49
CA ALA A 206 1.43 -5.49 -19.60
C ALA A 206 0.08 -5.10 -18.99
N LEU A 207 -0.80 -6.07 -18.77
CA LEU A 207 -2.11 -5.87 -18.16
C LEU A 207 -2.05 -6.19 -16.66
N ILE A 208 -2.56 -5.27 -15.86
CA ILE A 208 -2.81 -5.48 -14.45
C ILE A 208 -4.31 -5.62 -14.23
N VAL A 209 -4.76 -6.78 -13.77
CA VAL A 209 -6.16 -7.02 -13.39
C VAL A 209 -6.27 -6.97 -11.88
N ASP A 210 -6.83 -5.91 -11.35
CA ASP A 210 -7.07 -5.76 -9.92
C ASP A 210 -8.50 -6.20 -9.56
N CYS A 211 -8.62 -7.44 -9.12
CA CYS A 211 -9.91 -8.05 -8.78
C CYS A 211 -10.42 -7.66 -7.37
N CYS A 212 -9.60 -7.00 -6.57
CA CYS A 212 -9.86 -6.71 -5.15
C CYS A 212 -9.72 -5.23 -4.80
N ASP A 213 -9.77 -4.35 -5.79
CA ASP A 213 -9.72 -2.90 -5.62
C ASP A 213 -8.51 -2.38 -4.81
N ASN A 214 -7.37 -3.09 -4.87
CA ASN A 214 -6.12 -2.69 -4.21
C ASN A 214 -5.62 -1.34 -4.74
N MET A 215 -5.89 -1.05 -6.02
CA MET A 215 -5.50 0.19 -6.69
C MET A 215 -6.19 1.43 -6.07
N ARG A 216 -7.40 1.28 -5.51
CA ARG A 216 -8.04 2.37 -4.77
C ARG A 216 -7.20 2.80 -3.56
N ARG A 217 -6.53 1.83 -2.92
CA ARG A 217 -5.73 2.05 -1.71
C ARG A 217 -4.33 2.57 -2.03
N PHE A 218 -3.71 2.05 -3.07
CA PHE A 218 -2.29 2.28 -3.36
C PHE A 218 -2.02 3.14 -4.59
N GLY A 219 -3.04 3.39 -5.43
CA GLY A 219 -2.90 4.05 -6.71
C GLY A 219 -2.27 3.18 -7.79
N ARG A 220 -2.10 3.74 -8.98
CA ARG A 220 -1.34 3.12 -10.07
C ARG A 220 0.14 3.34 -9.82
N ILE A 221 0.97 2.40 -10.28
CA ILE A 221 2.42 2.48 -10.05
C ILE A 221 3.04 3.70 -10.72
N GLU A 222 2.54 4.10 -11.88
CA GLU A 222 3.02 5.27 -12.63
C GLU A 222 2.72 6.60 -11.93
N ASP A 223 1.69 6.63 -11.08
CA ASP A 223 1.31 7.82 -10.32
C ASP A 223 2.16 8.01 -9.06
N LEU A 224 3.04 7.02 -8.75
CA LEU A 224 3.89 7.08 -7.57
C LEU A 224 5.01 8.10 -7.77
N THR A 225 5.16 8.97 -6.79
CA THR A 225 6.25 9.95 -6.74
C THR A 225 6.85 9.99 -5.33
N ILE A 226 8.17 10.14 -5.25
CA ILE A 226 8.91 10.32 -4.01
C ILE A 226 9.51 11.70 -4.04
N LYS A 227 9.08 12.57 -3.13
CA LYS A 227 9.51 13.97 -3.08
C LYS A 227 9.74 14.43 -1.65
N GLN A 228 10.63 15.39 -1.48
CA GLN A 228 10.75 16.11 -0.22
C GLN A 228 9.61 17.13 -0.12
N PHE A 229 8.91 17.11 1.00
CA PHE A 229 7.75 17.96 1.22
C PHE A 229 7.92 18.83 2.47
N PRO A 230 7.51 20.11 2.45
CA PRO A 230 7.63 21.01 3.60
C PRO A 230 6.97 20.38 4.85
N SER A 231 7.60 20.51 6.02
CA SER A 231 7.16 19.99 7.31
C SER A 231 7.02 18.46 7.46
N LYS A 232 7.12 17.69 6.37
CA LYS A 232 6.97 16.22 6.37
C LYS A 232 8.26 15.46 6.00
N GLY A 233 9.25 16.16 5.41
CA GLY A 233 10.45 15.54 4.87
C GLY A 233 10.16 14.71 3.61
N TRP A 234 10.89 13.61 3.41
CA TRP A 234 10.66 12.71 2.28
C TRP A 234 9.31 11.99 2.41
N CYS A 235 8.52 12.09 1.36
CA CYS A 235 7.18 11.51 1.29
C CYS A 235 6.98 10.76 -0.03
N MET A 236 6.10 9.77 0.00
CA MET A 236 5.63 9.05 -1.16
C MET A 236 4.15 9.37 -1.41
N PHE A 237 3.81 9.64 -2.66
CA PHE A 237 2.47 9.97 -3.13
C PHE A 237 2.04 9.03 -4.24
N ALA A 238 0.72 8.79 -4.35
CA ALA A 238 0.07 8.27 -5.55
C ALA A 238 -0.78 9.42 -6.13
N GLY A 239 -0.35 10.00 -7.24
CA GLY A 239 -0.92 11.24 -7.73
C GLY A 239 -0.80 12.36 -6.68
N ASP A 240 -1.93 12.84 -6.17
CA ASP A 240 -1.97 13.85 -5.12
C ASP A 240 -2.19 13.29 -3.71
N GLN A 241 -2.48 12.00 -3.59
CA GLN A 241 -2.69 11.35 -2.31
C GLN A 241 -1.35 11.00 -1.64
N LEU A 242 -1.17 11.42 -0.38
CA LEU A 242 -0.04 11.00 0.45
C LEU A 242 -0.21 9.54 0.87
N LEU A 243 0.83 8.73 0.67
CA LEU A 243 0.86 7.30 1.06
C LEU A 243 1.74 7.02 2.27
N SER A 244 2.82 7.81 2.46
CA SER A 244 3.79 7.56 3.51
C SER A 244 3.67 8.51 4.69
N ASN A 245 4.17 8.06 5.86
CA ASN A 245 4.23 8.84 7.10
C ASN A 245 2.86 9.23 7.68
N ILE A 246 1.80 8.63 7.20
CA ILE A 246 0.42 8.75 7.71
C ILE A 246 -0.13 7.37 8.06
N ARG A 247 -1.24 7.31 8.78
CA ARG A 247 -1.95 6.06 9.04
C ARG A 247 -2.42 5.46 7.71
N MET A 248 -2.26 4.16 7.56
CA MET A 248 -2.78 3.43 6.40
C MET A 248 -4.31 3.56 6.35
N GLY A 249 -4.82 3.91 5.17
CA GLY A 249 -6.25 4.16 4.96
C GLY A 249 -6.68 5.63 5.11
N ASP A 250 -5.86 6.50 5.72
CA ASP A 250 -6.12 7.94 5.70
C ASP A 250 -5.92 8.49 4.28
N ILE A 251 -6.79 9.42 3.90
CA ILE A 251 -6.68 10.14 2.63
C ILE A 251 -6.25 11.57 2.93
N ILE A 252 -5.01 11.91 2.59
CA ILE A 252 -4.44 13.25 2.76
C ILE A 252 -3.87 13.71 1.43
N THR A 253 -4.32 14.84 0.90
CA THR A 253 -3.85 15.37 -0.37
C THR A 253 -2.68 16.33 -0.20
N LYS A 254 -1.93 16.60 -1.29
CA LYS A 254 -0.86 17.59 -1.33
C LYS A 254 -1.33 18.97 -0.90
N ASP A 255 -2.49 19.40 -1.39
CA ASP A 255 -3.06 20.70 -1.05
C ASP A 255 -3.39 20.83 0.43
N GLU A 256 -3.85 19.76 1.05
CA GLU A 256 -4.10 19.75 2.49
C GLU A 256 -2.81 19.86 3.30
N ILE A 257 -1.74 19.17 2.87
CA ILE A 257 -0.42 19.29 3.51
C ILE A 257 0.13 20.72 3.37
N LEU A 258 0.01 21.31 2.17
CA LEU A 258 0.46 22.68 1.94
C LEU A 258 -0.32 23.69 2.77
N ARG A 259 -1.65 23.54 2.86
CA ARG A 259 -2.49 24.38 3.73
C ARG A 259 -2.07 24.26 5.19
N ARG A 260 -1.85 23.04 5.70
CA ARG A 260 -1.38 22.80 7.07
C ARG A 260 0.02 23.40 7.29
N ALA A 261 0.94 23.27 6.32
CA ALA A 261 2.28 23.85 6.41
C ALA A 261 2.26 25.40 6.38
N ALA A 262 1.39 26.00 5.56
CA ALA A 262 1.20 27.44 5.51
C ALA A 262 0.63 27.99 6.83
N SER A 263 -0.35 27.29 7.40
CA SER A 263 -0.91 27.64 8.72
C SER A 263 0.16 27.59 9.84
N LEU A 264 1.07 26.60 9.79
CA LEU A 264 2.19 26.52 10.74
C LEU A 264 3.19 27.69 10.58
N LYS A 265 3.45 28.13 9.34
CA LYS A 265 4.36 29.28 9.07
C LYS A 265 3.75 30.61 9.48
N SER A 266 2.43 30.80 9.28
CA SER A 266 1.74 32.03 9.67
C SER A 266 1.72 32.24 11.19
N VAL A 267 1.77 31.17 11.95
CA VAL A 267 1.84 31.21 13.43
C VAL A 267 3.28 31.55 13.91
N ASN A 268 4.31 31.15 13.15
CA ASN A 268 5.70 31.40 13.52
C ASN A 268 6.28 32.72 12.97
N GLY A 269 5.57 33.39 12.06
CA GLY A 269 6.06 34.59 11.35
C GLY A 269 5.53 35.93 11.86
N ASP A 270 4.49 35.91 12.68
CA ASP A 270 3.91 37.16 13.19
C ASP A 270 3.92 37.12 14.73
N GLY A 271 4.78 37.93 15.36
CA GLY A 271 4.97 38.03 16.79
C GLY A 271 3.74 38.48 17.59
N ARG A 272 2.57 37.94 17.30
CA ARG A 272 1.30 38.21 17.97
C ARG A 272 0.94 37.07 18.92
N ARG A 273 1.03 37.46 20.21
CA ARG A 273 0.43 36.88 21.41
C ARG A 273 0.29 35.34 21.41
N GLU A 274 1.19 34.71 22.13
CA GLU A 274 1.08 33.33 22.61
C GLU A 274 -0.17 33.05 23.46
N ASP A 275 -1.03 34.05 23.71
CA ASP A 275 -2.14 33.98 24.66
C ASP A 275 -3.46 33.49 24.08
N ASP A 276 -3.57 33.34 22.76
CA ASP A 276 -4.78 32.77 22.16
C ASP A 276 -4.65 31.26 21.93
N LEU A 277 -5.01 30.49 22.93
CA LEU A 277 -4.97 29.03 22.90
C LEU A 277 -5.80 28.42 21.75
N ASP A 278 -6.85 29.11 21.26
CA ASP A 278 -7.68 28.66 20.13
C ASP A 278 -6.92 28.62 18.81
N SER A 279 -5.94 29.53 18.66
CA SER A 279 -5.14 29.65 17.44
C SER A 279 -3.98 28.65 17.39
N ILE A 280 -3.64 28.01 18.51
CA ILE A 280 -2.55 27.04 18.58
C ILE A 280 -2.84 25.86 17.63
N ILE A 281 -1.83 25.51 16.85
CA ILE A 281 -1.90 24.34 15.95
C ILE A 281 -1.26 23.15 16.68
N MET A 282 -1.99 22.03 16.71
CA MET A 282 -1.49 20.77 17.25
C MET A 282 -0.25 20.34 16.46
N TRP A 283 0.86 20.03 17.14
CA TRP A 283 2.14 19.70 16.51
C TRP A 283 2.50 18.21 16.59
N PHE A 284 1.59 17.37 17.09
CA PHE A 284 1.76 15.91 17.19
C PHE A 284 0.43 15.18 17.20
N GLY A 285 0.48 13.86 16.99
CA GLY A 285 -0.67 12.98 17.13
C GLY A 285 -1.67 13.04 15.97
N LYS A 286 -2.90 12.59 16.24
CA LYS A 286 -3.97 12.43 15.25
C LYS A 286 -4.36 13.75 14.57
N TYR A 287 -4.37 14.82 15.32
CA TYR A 287 -4.80 16.14 14.86
C TYR A 287 -3.61 17.09 14.61
N GLU A 288 -2.43 16.56 14.26
CA GLU A 288 -1.27 17.37 13.88
C GLU A 288 -1.62 18.28 12.69
N GLY A 289 -1.35 19.57 12.83
CA GLY A 289 -1.65 20.59 11.83
C GLY A 289 -3.07 21.18 11.92
N ILE A 290 -3.88 20.76 12.88
CA ILE A 290 -5.23 21.29 13.14
C ILE A 290 -5.18 22.29 14.31
N ARG A 291 -5.97 23.37 14.24
CA ARG A 291 -6.08 24.32 15.35
C ARG A 291 -6.78 23.69 16.54
N PHE A 292 -6.40 24.05 17.75
CA PHE A 292 -6.97 23.52 18.98
C PHE A 292 -8.50 23.63 18.99
N LYS A 293 -9.06 24.78 18.59
CA LYS A 293 -10.50 25.00 18.53
C LYS A 293 -11.28 24.05 17.60
N ASP A 294 -10.60 23.49 16.59
CA ASP A 294 -11.19 22.63 15.57
C ASP A 294 -11.02 21.13 15.92
N ILE A 295 -10.40 20.82 17.08
CA ILE A 295 -10.15 19.47 17.56
C ILE A 295 -11.24 19.07 18.57
N PRO A 296 -11.81 17.86 18.50
CA PRO A 296 -12.80 17.40 19.45
C PRO A 296 -12.31 17.45 20.91
N VAL A 297 -13.14 17.92 21.82
CA VAL A 297 -12.86 18.02 23.27
C VAL A 297 -12.45 16.66 23.85
N SER A 298 -13.04 15.58 23.37
CA SER A 298 -12.69 14.21 23.79
C SER A 298 -11.23 13.85 23.55
N TYR A 299 -10.60 14.42 22.52
CA TYR A 299 -9.19 14.20 22.25
C TYR A 299 -8.29 14.95 23.25
N PHE A 300 -8.66 16.18 23.62
CA PHE A 300 -7.95 16.92 24.66
C PHE A 300 -8.08 16.25 26.02
N ARG A 301 -9.25 15.72 26.36
CA ARG A 301 -9.45 14.92 27.58
C ARG A 301 -8.49 13.74 27.61
N PHE A 302 -8.48 12.97 26.53
CA PHE A 302 -7.59 11.83 26.40
C PHE A 302 -6.12 12.20 26.58
N LEU A 303 -5.65 13.29 25.93
CA LEU A 303 -4.27 13.75 26.06
C LEU A 303 -3.97 14.19 27.50
N ALA A 304 -4.88 14.91 28.15
CA ALA A 304 -4.71 15.36 29.52
C ALA A 304 -4.60 14.20 30.51
N GLU A 305 -5.33 13.12 30.29
CA GLU A 305 -5.35 11.94 31.17
C GLU A 305 -4.15 10.98 30.91
N ASN A 306 -3.59 10.97 29.70
CA ASN A 306 -2.63 9.93 29.30
C ASN A 306 -1.26 10.45 28.86
N MET A 307 -1.07 11.77 28.78
CA MET A 307 0.19 12.36 28.32
C MET A 307 1.08 12.78 29.49
N ALA A 308 2.32 12.25 29.50
CA ALA A 308 3.34 12.73 30.43
C ALA A 308 3.82 14.13 30.00
N VAL A 309 3.69 15.12 30.85
CA VAL A 309 4.11 16.51 30.64
C VAL A 309 5.15 16.89 31.67
N LYS A 310 6.28 17.41 31.21
CA LYS A 310 7.34 17.95 32.11
C LYS A 310 7.20 19.49 32.21
N PRO A 311 7.56 20.09 33.32
CA PRO A 311 7.57 21.55 33.46
C PRO A 311 8.37 22.21 32.32
N GLY A 312 7.76 23.21 31.67
CA GLY A 312 8.34 23.89 30.48
C GLY A 312 8.19 23.19 29.15
N ASP A 313 7.51 22.03 29.11
CA ASP A 313 7.19 21.35 27.85
C ASP A 313 6.04 22.10 27.16
N ARG A 314 6.17 22.31 25.83
CA ARG A 314 5.10 22.88 25.00
C ARG A 314 3.76 22.13 25.15
N LYS A 315 3.79 20.89 25.58
CA LYS A 315 2.60 20.06 25.87
C LYS A 315 1.76 20.60 27.03
N GLU A 316 2.29 21.46 27.89
CA GLU A 316 1.51 22.16 28.91
C GLU A 316 0.34 22.94 28.30
N LYS A 317 0.52 23.53 27.12
CA LYS A 317 -0.55 24.23 26.40
C LYS A 317 -1.76 23.34 26.04
N VAL A 318 -1.56 22.05 25.87
CA VAL A 318 -2.64 21.08 25.63
C VAL A 318 -3.48 20.91 26.91
N ILE A 319 -2.82 20.81 28.05
CA ILE A 319 -3.48 20.70 29.35
C ILE A 319 -4.19 22.02 29.71
N GLU A 320 -3.55 23.16 29.47
CA GLU A 320 -4.11 24.49 29.67
C GLU A 320 -5.38 24.69 28.82
N TYR A 321 -5.33 24.32 27.53
CA TYR A 321 -6.49 24.37 26.64
C TYR A 321 -7.61 23.48 27.14
N TYR A 322 -7.32 22.23 27.52
CA TYR A 322 -8.33 21.32 28.06
C TYR A 322 -9.01 21.86 29.29
N ASN A 323 -8.22 22.42 30.25
CA ASN A 323 -8.77 22.99 31.47
C ASN A 323 -9.69 24.18 31.18
N ARG A 324 -9.34 25.02 30.18
CA ARG A 324 -10.15 26.16 29.77
C ARG A 324 -11.50 25.73 29.16
N ILE A 325 -11.52 24.70 28.29
CA ILE A 325 -12.75 24.26 27.63
C ILE A 325 -13.62 23.35 28.49
N LYS A 326 -13.10 22.86 29.63
CA LYS A 326 -13.82 22.08 30.62
C LYS A 326 -14.55 22.97 31.66
N ALA A 327 -14.05 24.18 31.90
CA ALA A 327 -14.64 25.18 32.80
C ALA A 327 -15.88 25.81 32.18
#